data_3ae49d9b96d41b460a2687dc4d777ba5
#
_entry.id   3ae49d9b96d41b460a2687dc4d777ba5
#
_cell.length_a   1.000
_cell.length_b   1.000
_cell.length_c   1.000
_cell.angle_alpha   90.00
_cell.angle_beta   90.00
_cell.angle_gamma   90.00
#
_symmetry.space_group_name_H-M   'P 1'
#
loop_
_entity.id
_entity.type
_entity.pdbx_description
1 polymer ?
#
loop_
_entity_poly.entity_id
_entity_poly.type
_entity_poly.pdbx_seq_one_letter_code
_entity_poly.pdbx_strand_id
1 'polypeptide(L)'
;KQIPLVDADGMGRAFPRLEMTTFTLHDIPVSPITQADEKGNKNVYHTINNTWGETLIGATTIQMGGSCAIGCYPMSGAQVKKAAVHGIVSYAQTLGEAILKAKKQNKNPLTSLIKKSSGIKLFTGKVSNITIKTEGRWNKGICEIIGLDENQNSKMELDFQNEFLLAKKDGKAVAITPDLIVLVDAENAQPITAETIQYGTRVVVLGMKADKQWRTPKGIQLGGPEKFGYKERYIPIEELNKQG
;
A
#
# COMPACT_ATOMS: atom_id res chain seq x y z
N LYS A 1 4.59 24.39 17.52
CA LYS A 1 3.85 23.67 18.60
C LYS A 1 4.24 22.19 18.48
N GLN A 2 4.70 21.59 19.58
CA GLN A 2 4.91 20.15 19.63
C GLN A 2 3.55 19.47 19.78
N ILE A 3 3.07 18.84 18.72
CA ILE A 3 1.81 18.05 18.75
C ILE A 3 2.24 16.59 18.88
N PRO A 4 1.74 15.83 19.88
CA PRO A 4 2.07 14.42 19.99
C PRO A 4 1.55 13.64 18.78
N LEU A 5 2.39 12.71 18.29
CA LEU A 5 2.01 11.75 17.26
C LEU A 5 1.38 10.53 17.92
N VAL A 6 0.18 10.16 17.46
CA VAL A 6 -0.46 8.91 17.89
C VAL A 6 0.13 7.76 17.09
N ASP A 7 0.57 6.68 17.75
CA ASP A 7 1.10 5.49 17.10
C ASP A 7 -0.02 4.65 16.47
N ALA A 8 -0.61 5.20 15.43
CA ALA A 8 -1.71 4.58 14.68
C ALA A 8 -1.89 5.28 13.33
N ASP A 9 -2.56 4.60 12.41
CA ASP A 9 -3.08 5.21 11.18
C ASP A 9 -4.46 4.65 10.81
N GLY A 10 -5.01 5.09 9.70
CA GLY A 10 -6.31 4.64 9.19
C GLY A 10 -6.22 3.56 8.12
N MET A 11 -5.06 2.97 7.87
CA MET A 11 -4.89 2.12 6.70
C MET A 11 -4.09 0.84 6.97
N GLY A 12 -2.95 0.93 7.66
CA GLY A 12 -1.99 -0.16 7.83
C GLY A 12 -1.25 -0.55 6.55
N ARG A 13 -1.69 -0.03 5.42
CA ARG A 13 -1.09 -0.10 4.09
C ARG A 13 -1.53 1.10 3.27
N ALA A 14 -0.79 1.46 2.23
CA ALA A 14 -1.25 2.47 1.29
C ALA A 14 -2.39 1.94 0.39
N PHE A 15 -3.38 2.79 0.18
CA PHE A 15 -4.45 2.63 -0.81
C PHE A 15 -4.54 3.88 -1.68
N PRO A 16 -4.96 3.74 -2.94
CA PRO A 16 -4.94 4.85 -3.89
C PRO A 16 -5.96 5.95 -3.62
N ARG A 17 -6.97 5.75 -2.77
CA ARG A 17 -8.06 6.70 -2.56
C ARG A 17 -8.19 7.12 -1.10
N LEU A 18 -8.52 8.39 -0.86
CA LEU A 18 -8.67 8.99 0.47
C LEU A 18 -9.72 8.29 1.34
N GLU A 19 -10.82 7.83 0.74
CA GLU A 19 -11.88 7.15 1.48
C GLU A 19 -11.54 5.71 1.87
N MET A 20 -10.45 5.14 1.33
CA MET A 20 -10.01 3.79 1.67
C MET A 20 -9.25 3.76 2.99
N THR A 21 -9.98 3.99 4.07
CA THR A 21 -9.45 3.97 5.44
C THR A 21 -10.32 3.11 6.34
N THR A 22 -9.74 2.60 7.41
CA THR A 22 -10.49 1.92 8.47
C THR A 22 -11.47 2.88 9.15
N PHE A 23 -11.22 4.18 9.10
CA PHE A 23 -12.16 5.20 9.58
C PHE A 23 -13.48 5.16 8.81
N THR A 24 -13.43 5.00 7.49
CA THR A 24 -14.62 4.79 6.65
C THR A 24 -15.36 3.50 6.99
N LEU A 25 -14.63 2.42 7.34
CA LEU A 25 -15.27 1.17 7.79
C LEU A 25 -16.07 1.36 9.08
N HIS A 26 -15.69 2.33 9.90
CA HIS A 26 -16.37 2.71 11.15
C HIS A 26 -17.31 3.92 11.00
N ASP A 27 -17.69 4.25 9.77
CA ASP A 27 -18.62 5.33 9.45
C ASP A 27 -18.19 6.73 9.97
N ILE A 28 -16.87 6.94 10.12
CA ILE A 28 -16.31 8.23 10.50
C ILE A 28 -16.25 9.11 9.25
N PRO A 29 -16.84 10.33 9.29
CA PRO A 29 -16.83 11.21 8.14
C PRO A 29 -15.43 11.78 7.89
N VAL A 30 -15.04 11.87 6.62
CA VAL A 30 -13.80 12.52 6.19
C VAL A 30 -13.83 14.04 6.44
N SER A 31 -15.02 14.61 6.40
CA SER A 31 -15.31 16.04 6.52
C SER A 31 -15.38 16.52 7.99
N PRO A 32 -14.96 17.76 8.29
CA PRO A 32 -14.36 18.74 7.39
C PRO A 32 -12.95 18.35 6.93
N ILE A 33 -12.59 18.75 5.70
CA ILE A 33 -11.27 18.50 5.14
C ILE A 33 -10.58 19.84 4.91
N THR A 34 -9.34 19.96 5.35
CA THR A 34 -8.47 21.09 5.02
C THR A 34 -7.41 20.66 4.01
N GLN A 35 -7.06 21.53 3.09
CA GLN A 35 -6.05 21.28 2.06
C GLN A 35 -5.16 22.51 1.94
N ALA A 36 -3.84 22.27 1.81
CA ALA A 36 -2.88 23.36 1.58
C ALA A 36 -1.74 22.87 0.67
N ASP A 37 -1.34 23.70 -0.30
CA ASP A 37 -0.17 23.47 -1.13
C ASP A 37 1.06 24.24 -0.62
N GLU A 38 2.21 24.01 -1.24
CA GLU A 38 3.48 24.68 -0.95
C GLU A 38 3.48 26.18 -1.34
N LYS A 39 2.57 26.60 -2.21
CA LYS A 39 2.45 27.99 -2.70
C LYS A 39 1.61 28.85 -1.77
N GLY A 40 0.96 28.25 -0.77
CA GLY A 40 0.13 28.93 0.21
C GLY A 40 -1.37 28.94 -0.11
N ASN A 41 -1.81 28.25 -1.17
CA ASN A 41 -3.23 28.05 -1.44
C ASN A 41 -3.85 27.16 -0.38
N LYS A 42 -5.07 27.47 0.07
CA LYS A 42 -5.78 26.74 1.14
C LYS A 42 -7.23 26.58 0.79
N ASN A 43 -7.77 25.40 1.06
CA ASN A 43 -9.17 25.07 0.90
C ASN A 43 -9.73 24.43 2.17
N VAL A 44 -11.02 24.59 2.39
CA VAL A 44 -11.80 23.86 3.40
C VAL A 44 -13.02 23.28 2.71
N TYR A 45 -13.26 21.99 2.89
CA TYR A 45 -14.41 21.30 2.29
C TYR A 45 -15.32 20.72 3.37
N HIS A 46 -16.62 20.88 3.15
CA HIS A 46 -17.68 20.15 3.82
C HIS A 46 -18.37 19.28 2.78
N THR A 47 -18.28 17.97 2.93
CA THR A 47 -18.75 17.01 1.91
C THR A 47 -19.84 16.13 2.47
N ILE A 48 -20.75 15.68 1.60
CA ILE A 48 -21.91 14.87 1.98
C ILE A 48 -21.55 13.43 2.36
N ASN A 49 -20.40 12.93 1.87
CA ASN A 49 -19.84 11.62 2.20
C ASN A 49 -18.35 11.55 1.85
N ASN A 50 -17.70 10.43 2.22
CA ASN A 50 -16.26 10.24 2.03
C ASN A 50 -15.86 10.13 0.56
N THR A 51 -16.70 9.60 -0.31
CA THR A 51 -16.46 9.53 -1.75
C THR A 51 -16.43 10.91 -2.40
N TRP A 52 -17.30 11.82 -1.99
CA TRP A 52 -17.26 13.21 -2.43
C TRP A 52 -16.03 13.93 -1.90
N GLY A 53 -15.58 13.61 -0.66
CA GLY A 53 -14.32 14.11 -0.13
C GLY A 53 -13.14 13.76 -1.04
N GLU A 54 -13.02 12.50 -1.41
CA GLU A 54 -12.02 12.00 -2.36
C GLU A 54 -12.09 12.72 -3.71
N THR A 55 -13.31 12.88 -4.26
CA THR A 55 -13.52 13.49 -5.58
C THR A 55 -13.05 14.95 -5.62
N LEU A 56 -13.46 15.74 -4.63
CA LEU A 56 -13.16 17.18 -4.59
C LEU A 56 -11.68 17.43 -4.27
N ILE A 57 -11.13 16.76 -3.26
CA ILE A 57 -9.71 16.89 -2.92
C ILE A 57 -8.82 16.45 -4.07
N GLY A 58 -9.14 15.32 -4.72
CA GLY A 58 -8.35 14.85 -5.85
C GLY A 58 -8.33 15.81 -7.04
N ALA A 59 -9.47 16.42 -7.37
CA ALA A 59 -9.56 17.41 -8.45
C ALA A 59 -8.68 18.64 -8.16
N THR A 60 -8.73 19.16 -6.94
CA THR A 60 -7.94 20.34 -6.55
C THR A 60 -6.47 20.01 -6.32
N THR A 61 -6.12 18.80 -5.88
CA THR A 61 -4.71 18.36 -5.76
C THR A 61 -4.00 18.41 -7.11
N ILE A 62 -4.66 18.01 -8.20
CA ILE A 62 -4.11 18.13 -9.55
C ILE A 62 -3.77 19.59 -9.88
N GLN A 63 -4.68 20.52 -9.58
CA GLN A 63 -4.48 21.96 -9.83
C GLN A 63 -3.40 22.57 -8.93
N MET A 64 -3.16 21.99 -7.76
CA MET A 64 -2.08 22.37 -6.83
C MET A 64 -0.71 21.81 -7.22
N GLY A 65 -0.60 21.06 -8.32
CA GLY A 65 0.67 20.50 -8.79
C GLY A 65 0.87 19.03 -8.44
N GLY A 66 -0.20 18.30 -8.11
CA GLY A 66 -0.20 16.86 -7.87
C GLY A 66 0.12 16.45 -6.44
N SER A 67 0.46 17.41 -5.55
CA SER A 67 0.75 17.15 -4.13
C SER A 67 0.23 18.28 -3.25
N CYS A 68 -0.29 17.92 -2.06
CA CYS A 68 -0.73 18.89 -1.06
C CYS A 68 -0.76 18.23 0.33
N ALA A 69 -0.72 19.06 1.37
CA ALA A 69 -1.03 18.61 2.72
C ALA A 69 -2.53 18.61 2.96
N ILE A 70 -3.06 17.58 3.61
CA ILE A 70 -4.47 17.48 3.97
C ILE A 70 -4.63 17.19 5.46
N GLY A 71 -5.66 17.80 6.07
CA GLY A 71 -6.18 17.42 7.38
C GLY A 71 -7.61 16.92 7.20
N CYS A 72 -7.90 15.70 7.59
CA CYS A 72 -9.18 15.05 7.38
C CYS A 72 -9.49 14.06 8.52
N TYR A 73 -10.70 13.52 8.53
CA TYR A 73 -11.16 12.58 9.56
C TYR A 73 -10.99 13.12 10.99
N PRO A 74 -11.52 14.31 11.33
CA PRO A 74 -11.51 14.77 12.71
C PRO A 74 -12.31 13.81 13.59
N MET A 75 -11.67 13.30 14.64
CA MET A 75 -12.29 12.29 15.48
C MET A 75 -11.82 12.38 16.93
N SER A 76 -12.64 11.87 17.83
CA SER A 76 -12.30 11.75 19.25
C SER A 76 -11.29 10.62 19.50
N GLY A 77 -10.59 10.67 20.62
CA GLY A 77 -9.69 9.58 21.03
C GLY A 77 -10.39 8.23 21.19
N ALA A 78 -11.68 8.22 21.54
CA ALA A 78 -12.48 6.99 21.59
C ALA A 78 -12.68 6.38 20.19
N GLN A 79 -12.93 7.22 19.19
CA GLN A 79 -13.04 6.80 17.79
C GLN A 79 -11.70 6.28 17.26
N VAL A 80 -10.58 6.97 17.53
CA VAL A 80 -9.23 6.51 17.18
C VAL A 80 -8.97 5.12 17.75
N LYS A 81 -9.21 4.92 19.05
CA LYS A 81 -9.03 3.62 19.71
C LYS A 81 -9.83 2.48 19.04
N LYS A 82 -11.00 2.77 18.50
CA LYS A 82 -11.88 1.77 17.86
C LYS A 82 -11.52 1.53 16.41
N ALA A 83 -11.19 2.57 15.65
CA ALA A 83 -11.15 2.54 14.19
C ALA A 83 -9.74 2.49 13.61
N ALA A 84 -8.71 2.96 14.30
CA ALA A 84 -7.36 3.01 13.77
C ALA A 84 -6.67 1.64 13.75
N VAL A 85 -5.66 1.52 12.90
CA VAL A 85 -4.66 0.45 12.93
C VAL A 85 -3.58 0.87 13.92
N HIS A 86 -3.51 0.18 15.05
CA HIS A 86 -2.64 0.55 16.16
C HIS A 86 -1.20 0.07 15.97
N GLY A 87 -0.23 0.82 16.50
CA GLY A 87 1.19 0.45 16.53
C GLY A 87 1.87 0.51 15.17
N ILE A 88 1.24 1.11 14.16
CA ILE A 88 1.75 1.05 12.78
C ILE A 88 3.00 1.89 12.57
N VAL A 89 3.13 3.03 13.28
CA VAL A 89 4.32 3.89 13.21
C VAL A 89 5.52 3.17 13.83
N SER A 90 5.36 2.61 15.03
CA SER A 90 6.39 1.79 15.69
C SER A 90 6.71 0.53 14.89
N TYR A 91 5.73 -0.07 14.23
CA TYR A 91 5.95 -1.21 13.33
C TYR A 91 6.81 -0.84 12.14
N ALA A 92 6.49 0.26 11.45
CA ALA A 92 7.28 0.75 10.33
C ALA A 92 8.73 1.08 10.75
N GLN A 93 8.91 1.75 11.89
CA GLN A 93 10.23 2.01 12.48
C GLN A 93 11.00 0.71 12.73
N THR A 94 10.34 -0.28 13.31
CA THR A 94 10.93 -1.59 13.61
C THR A 94 11.44 -2.32 12.34
N LEU A 95 10.69 -2.22 11.23
CA LEU A 95 11.12 -2.80 9.94
C LEU A 95 12.35 -2.06 9.39
N GLY A 96 12.35 -0.74 9.43
CA GLY A 96 13.49 0.08 9.02
C GLY A 96 14.74 -0.20 9.84
N GLU A 97 14.62 -0.27 11.16
CA GLU A 97 15.72 -0.62 12.07
C GLU A 97 16.28 -2.02 11.81
N ALA A 98 15.43 -3.01 11.48
CA ALA A 98 15.88 -4.35 11.15
C ALA A 98 16.77 -4.37 9.89
N ILE A 99 16.40 -3.62 8.85
CA ILE A 99 17.20 -3.46 7.63
C ILE A 99 18.53 -2.77 7.94
N LEU A 100 18.50 -1.62 8.63
CA LEU A 100 19.70 -0.84 8.95
C LEU A 100 20.66 -1.61 9.86
N LYS A 101 20.15 -2.32 10.86
CA LYS A 101 20.95 -3.15 11.76
C LYS A 101 21.62 -4.32 11.03
N ALA A 102 20.88 -4.97 10.11
CA ALA A 102 21.45 -6.04 9.31
C ALA A 102 22.61 -5.53 8.44
N LYS A 103 22.42 -4.39 7.76
CA LYS A 103 23.48 -3.75 6.96
C LYS A 103 24.72 -3.43 7.80
N LYS A 104 24.56 -2.84 8.99
CA LYS A 104 25.67 -2.52 9.90
C LYS A 104 26.42 -3.78 10.40
N GLN A 105 25.75 -4.92 10.45
CA GLN A 105 26.31 -6.20 10.90
C GLN A 105 26.79 -7.09 9.74
N ASN A 106 26.82 -6.59 8.51
CA ASN A 106 27.12 -7.37 7.30
C ASN A 106 26.26 -8.63 7.17
N LYS A 107 25.00 -8.56 7.63
CA LYS A 107 23.99 -9.61 7.49
C LYS A 107 23.04 -9.28 6.35
N ASN A 108 22.36 -10.29 5.83
CA ASN A 108 21.38 -10.10 4.77
C ASN A 108 20.17 -9.29 5.27
N PRO A 109 19.93 -8.07 4.75
CA PRO A 109 18.83 -7.20 5.21
C PRO A 109 17.46 -7.74 4.81
N LEU A 110 17.34 -8.45 3.67
CA LEU A 110 16.10 -9.07 3.22
C LEU A 110 15.62 -10.16 4.19
N THR A 111 16.52 -11.04 4.61
CA THR A 111 16.19 -12.08 5.62
C THR A 111 15.72 -11.43 6.93
N SER A 112 16.36 -10.34 7.34
CA SER A 112 15.99 -9.61 8.55
C SER A 112 14.60 -8.95 8.43
N LEU A 113 14.31 -8.36 7.26
CA LEU A 113 13.01 -7.77 6.94
C LEU A 113 11.91 -8.83 6.96
N ILE A 114 12.08 -9.95 6.25
CA ILE A 114 11.10 -11.05 6.17
C ILE A 114 10.79 -11.59 7.58
N LYS A 115 11.84 -11.88 8.36
CA LYS A 115 11.67 -12.36 9.73
C LYS A 115 10.89 -11.37 10.60
N LYS A 116 11.17 -10.07 10.48
CA LYS A 116 10.56 -9.05 11.32
C LYS A 116 9.13 -8.72 10.91
N SER A 117 8.85 -8.72 9.60
CA SER A 117 7.52 -8.46 9.06
C SER A 117 6.58 -9.67 9.11
N SER A 118 7.10 -10.88 9.33
CA SER A 118 6.37 -12.14 9.09
C SER A 118 5.81 -12.23 7.67
N GLY A 119 6.48 -11.58 6.72
CA GLY A 119 6.11 -11.58 5.31
C GLY A 119 6.41 -12.91 4.64
N ILE A 120 5.65 -13.21 3.59
CA ILE A 120 5.86 -14.37 2.72
C ILE A 120 6.69 -13.91 1.52
N LYS A 121 7.80 -14.58 1.23
CA LYS A 121 8.55 -14.35 -0.01
C LYS A 121 7.81 -15.05 -1.16
N LEU A 122 7.27 -14.25 -2.08
CA LEU A 122 6.46 -14.73 -3.19
C LEU A 122 7.29 -15.01 -4.43
N PHE A 123 8.30 -14.16 -4.70
CA PHE A 123 9.08 -14.24 -5.93
C PHE A 123 10.41 -13.50 -5.81
N THR A 124 11.43 -14.04 -6.49
CA THR A 124 12.72 -13.38 -6.75
C THR A 124 12.90 -13.24 -8.25
N GLY A 125 13.23 -12.06 -8.74
CA GLY A 125 13.37 -11.85 -10.17
C GLY A 125 14.00 -10.52 -10.55
N LYS A 126 13.91 -10.24 -11.85
CA LYS A 126 14.38 -8.99 -12.48
C LYS A 126 13.25 -8.37 -13.27
N VAL A 127 13.02 -7.08 -13.07
CA VAL A 127 12.01 -6.31 -13.81
C VAL A 127 12.34 -6.34 -15.29
N SER A 128 11.45 -6.88 -16.11
CA SER A 128 11.62 -7.08 -17.54
C SER A 128 10.75 -6.17 -18.40
N ASN A 129 9.65 -5.67 -17.84
CA ASN A 129 8.80 -4.71 -18.54
C ASN A 129 7.97 -3.91 -17.53
N ILE A 130 7.65 -2.67 -17.89
CA ILE A 130 6.75 -1.81 -17.11
C ILE A 130 5.87 -1.07 -18.10
N THR A 131 4.58 -1.32 -18.04
CA THR A 131 3.58 -0.58 -18.79
C THR A 131 2.82 0.33 -17.84
N ILE A 132 2.85 1.65 -18.08
CA ILE A 132 2.16 2.63 -17.27
C ILE A 132 1.21 3.43 -18.16
N LYS A 133 -0.03 3.58 -17.70
CA LYS A 133 -1.03 4.46 -18.30
C LYS A 133 -1.55 5.40 -17.22
N THR A 134 -1.30 6.69 -17.40
CA THR A 134 -1.84 7.71 -16.50
C THR A 134 -3.27 8.03 -16.92
N GLU A 135 -4.22 7.76 -16.04
CA GLU A 135 -5.64 8.08 -16.21
C GLU A 135 -6.06 9.07 -15.12
N GLY A 136 -6.15 10.36 -15.49
CA GLY A 136 -6.38 11.43 -14.54
C GLY A 136 -5.21 11.56 -13.55
N ARG A 137 -5.44 11.24 -12.28
CA ARG A 137 -4.41 11.24 -11.22
C ARG A 137 -3.86 9.85 -10.88
N TRP A 138 -4.30 8.82 -11.61
CA TRP A 138 -3.94 7.43 -11.32
C TRP A 138 -2.88 6.94 -12.29
N ASN A 139 -1.78 6.45 -11.77
CA ASN A 139 -0.82 5.66 -12.51
C ASN A 139 -1.24 4.19 -12.41
N LYS A 140 -1.93 3.71 -13.44
CA LYS A 140 -2.29 2.30 -13.59
C LYS A 140 -1.25 1.61 -14.45
N GLY A 141 -0.92 0.39 -14.14
CA GLY A 141 0.03 -0.34 -14.96
C GLY A 141 0.26 -1.76 -14.51
N ILE A 142 1.14 -2.40 -15.25
CA ILE A 142 1.62 -3.75 -15.00
C ILE A 142 3.13 -3.72 -15.00
N CYS A 143 3.73 -4.33 -13.97
CA CYS A 143 5.15 -4.63 -13.92
C CYS A 143 5.34 -6.13 -14.14
N GLU A 144 6.11 -6.49 -15.15
CA GLU A 144 6.49 -7.87 -15.44
C GLU A 144 7.89 -8.14 -14.91
N ILE A 145 8.05 -9.28 -14.24
CA ILE A 145 9.30 -9.71 -13.60
C ILE A 145 9.61 -11.12 -14.08
N ILE A 146 10.78 -11.31 -14.70
CA ILE A 146 11.29 -12.64 -15.02
C ILE A 146 11.98 -13.23 -13.80
N GLY A 147 11.75 -14.51 -13.53
CA GLY A 147 12.28 -15.20 -12.38
C GLY A 147 13.78 -15.38 -12.39
N LEU A 148 14.37 -15.30 -11.20
CA LEU A 148 15.75 -15.62 -10.90
C LEU A 148 15.80 -16.66 -9.78
N ASP A 149 16.94 -17.27 -9.59
CA ASP A 149 17.24 -18.25 -8.53
C ASP A 149 16.17 -19.38 -8.49
N GLU A 150 15.49 -19.58 -7.40
CA GLU A 150 14.41 -20.56 -7.23
C GLU A 150 13.17 -20.32 -8.11
N ASN A 151 13.07 -19.15 -8.71
CA ASN A 151 11.97 -18.78 -9.61
C ASN A 151 12.38 -18.82 -11.09
N GLN A 152 13.57 -19.34 -11.42
CA GLN A 152 14.02 -19.46 -12.81
C GLN A 152 12.94 -20.17 -13.65
N ASN A 153 12.66 -19.66 -14.86
CA ASN A 153 11.60 -20.10 -15.77
C ASN A 153 10.16 -19.73 -15.38
N SER A 154 9.96 -18.99 -14.31
CA SER A 154 8.66 -18.43 -13.93
C SER A 154 8.59 -16.94 -14.23
N LYS A 155 7.37 -16.41 -14.30
CA LYS A 155 7.11 -14.98 -14.46
C LYS A 155 6.19 -14.48 -13.36
N MET A 156 6.40 -13.23 -12.92
CA MET A 156 5.50 -12.51 -12.02
C MET A 156 4.96 -11.28 -12.73
N GLU A 157 3.66 -11.08 -12.62
CA GLU A 157 2.99 -9.85 -13.00
C GLU A 157 2.48 -9.14 -11.74
N LEU A 158 2.77 -7.86 -11.61
CA LEU A 158 2.25 -6.99 -10.57
C LEU A 158 1.36 -5.92 -11.19
N ASP A 159 0.06 -6.04 -10.99
CA ASP A 159 -0.88 -4.98 -11.35
C ASP A 159 -0.87 -3.89 -10.28
N PHE A 160 -0.90 -2.63 -10.69
CA PHE A 160 -0.92 -1.50 -9.76
C PHE A 160 -1.84 -0.37 -10.21
N GLN A 161 -2.33 0.38 -9.23
CA GLN A 161 -2.95 1.69 -9.40
C GLN A 161 -2.40 2.59 -8.28
N ASN A 162 -1.32 3.31 -8.54
CA ASN A 162 -0.39 3.91 -7.59
C ASN A 162 0.24 2.87 -6.64
N GLU A 163 -0.57 1.96 -6.08
CA GLU A 163 -0.17 0.89 -5.18
C GLU A 163 -0.27 -0.48 -5.87
N PHE A 164 0.58 -1.45 -5.49
CA PHE A 164 0.45 -2.83 -5.98
C PHE A 164 -0.81 -3.48 -5.41
N LEU A 165 -1.65 -4.02 -6.29
CA LEU A 165 -2.98 -4.52 -5.95
C LEU A 165 -3.18 -6.00 -6.22
N LEU A 166 -2.48 -6.56 -7.21
CA LEU A 166 -2.58 -7.96 -7.59
C LEU A 166 -1.22 -8.48 -8.05
N ALA A 167 -0.78 -9.61 -7.52
CA ALA A 167 0.42 -10.32 -7.94
C ALA A 167 0.03 -11.69 -8.49
N LYS A 168 0.47 -11.98 -9.74
CA LYS A 168 0.25 -13.25 -10.42
C LYS A 168 1.58 -13.90 -10.73
N LYS A 169 1.77 -15.13 -10.27
CA LYS A 169 2.88 -16.00 -10.68
C LYS A 169 2.38 -16.97 -11.75
N ASP A 170 2.97 -16.94 -12.93
CA ASP A 170 2.59 -17.80 -14.05
C ASP A 170 1.07 -17.78 -14.32
N GLY A 171 0.46 -16.57 -14.27
CA GLY A 171 -0.96 -16.31 -14.48
C GLY A 171 -1.87 -16.64 -13.30
N LYS A 172 -1.36 -17.18 -12.19
CA LYS A 172 -2.15 -17.50 -11.00
C LYS A 172 -1.92 -16.46 -9.91
N ALA A 173 -2.99 -15.94 -9.31
CA ALA A 173 -2.89 -15.00 -8.19
C ALA A 173 -2.17 -15.63 -6.99
N VAL A 174 -1.18 -14.94 -6.45
CA VAL A 174 -0.42 -15.32 -5.25
C VAL A 174 -0.55 -14.29 -4.13
N ALA A 175 -0.95 -13.08 -4.46
CA ALA A 175 -1.35 -12.05 -3.48
C ALA A 175 -2.33 -11.10 -4.13
N ILE A 176 -3.31 -10.63 -3.36
CA ILE A 176 -4.35 -9.73 -3.84
C ILE A 176 -4.80 -8.78 -2.73
N THR A 177 -5.09 -7.53 -3.11
CA THR A 177 -5.64 -6.53 -2.20
C THR A 177 -6.88 -7.07 -1.45
N PRO A 178 -7.07 -6.77 -0.15
CA PRO A 178 -6.36 -5.80 0.67
C PRO A 178 -5.02 -6.27 1.25
N ASP A 179 -4.59 -7.52 1.05
CA ASP A 179 -3.26 -7.95 1.51
C ASP A 179 -2.16 -7.17 0.79
N LEU A 180 -1.04 -6.94 1.48
CA LEU A 180 0.03 -6.09 0.98
C LEU A 180 0.90 -6.87 0.00
N ILE A 181 1.21 -6.22 -1.10
CA ILE A 181 2.24 -6.64 -2.06
C ILE A 181 3.37 -5.63 -1.95
N VAL A 182 4.53 -6.08 -1.54
CA VAL A 182 5.68 -5.22 -1.27
C VAL A 182 6.82 -5.62 -2.19
N LEU A 183 7.32 -4.66 -2.96
CA LEU A 183 8.49 -4.83 -3.82
C LEU A 183 9.71 -4.24 -3.12
N VAL A 184 10.79 -5.01 -3.05
CA VAL A 184 12.05 -4.56 -2.47
C VAL A 184 13.23 -4.91 -3.37
N ASP A 185 14.26 -4.11 -3.32
CA ASP A 185 15.55 -4.42 -3.95
C ASP A 185 16.14 -5.71 -3.37
N ALA A 186 16.58 -6.60 -4.23
CA ALA A 186 17.03 -7.93 -3.83
C ALA A 186 18.32 -7.93 -3.00
N GLU A 187 19.17 -6.90 -3.15
CA GLU A 187 20.47 -6.83 -2.48
C GLU A 187 20.40 -6.10 -1.15
N ASN A 188 19.68 -4.98 -1.12
CA ASN A 188 19.71 -4.07 0.02
C ASN A 188 18.37 -3.97 0.77
N ALA A 189 17.32 -4.67 0.31
CA ALA A 189 15.96 -4.65 0.86
C ALA A 189 15.32 -3.24 0.90
N GLN A 190 15.79 -2.31 0.06
CA GLN A 190 15.18 -0.99 -0.06
C GLN A 190 13.79 -1.13 -0.69
N PRO A 191 12.74 -0.54 -0.11
CA PRO A 191 11.41 -0.55 -0.72
C PRO A 191 11.39 0.14 -2.08
N ILE A 192 10.64 -0.44 -3.01
CA ILE A 192 10.43 0.08 -4.37
C ILE A 192 8.93 0.30 -4.55
N THR A 193 8.53 1.54 -4.82
CA THR A 193 7.15 1.91 -5.11
C THR A 193 6.85 1.74 -6.60
N ALA A 194 5.57 1.74 -6.97
CA ALA A 194 5.15 1.72 -8.38
C ALA A 194 5.69 2.93 -9.18
N GLU A 195 6.00 4.04 -8.49
CA GLU A 195 6.55 5.26 -9.10
C GLU A 195 8.07 5.19 -9.31
N THR A 196 8.78 4.40 -8.49
CA THR A 196 10.25 4.32 -8.51
C THR A 196 10.78 3.03 -9.15
N ILE A 197 9.88 2.16 -9.59
CA ILE A 197 10.26 0.90 -10.24
C ILE A 197 10.97 1.17 -11.57
N GLN A 198 12.05 0.43 -11.83
CA GLN A 198 12.87 0.59 -13.03
C GLN A 198 13.13 -0.74 -13.72
N TYR A 199 13.15 -0.72 -15.06
CA TYR A 199 13.59 -1.84 -15.87
C TYR A 199 14.98 -2.33 -15.43
N GLY A 200 15.15 -3.63 -15.38
CA GLY A 200 16.44 -4.25 -15.08
C GLY A 200 16.74 -4.39 -13.59
N THR A 201 15.95 -3.78 -12.69
CA THR A 201 16.15 -3.89 -11.24
C THR A 201 15.92 -5.33 -10.77
N ARG A 202 16.85 -5.84 -9.95
CA ARG A 202 16.68 -7.13 -9.25
C ARG A 202 15.82 -6.93 -8.00
N VAL A 203 14.76 -7.70 -7.90
CA VAL A 203 13.73 -7.46 -6.91
C VAL A 203 13.30 -8.75 -6.21
N VAL A 204 12.76 -8.56 -5.00
CA VAL A 204 11.99 -9.59 -4.30
C VAL A 204 10.59 -9.06 -4.05
N VAL A 205 9.59 -9.86 -4.40
CA VAL A 205 8.19 -9.61 -4.12
C VAL A 205 7.84 -10.30 -2.80
N LEU A 206 7.36 -9.53 -1.85
CA LEU A 206 6.88 -10.01 -0.56
C LEU A 206 5.37 -9.83 -0.49
N GLY A 207 4.71 -10.73 0.19
CA GLY A 207 3.30 -10.60 0.53
C GLY A 207 3.13 -10.51 2.04
N MET A 208 2.24 -9.66 2.52
CA MET A 208 1.97 -9.48 3.93
C MET A 208 0.46 -9.38 4.18
N LYS A 209 0.03 -9.86 5.34
CA LYS A 209 -1.38 -9.79 5.74
C LYS A 209 -1.81 -8.35 5.96
N ALA A 210 -2.99 -8.00 5.47
CA ALA A 210 -3.65 -6.76 5.85
C ALA A 210 -4.13 -6.81 7.31
N ASP A 211 -4.36 -5.64 7.91
CA ASP A 211 -5.05 -5.57 9.19
C ASP A 211 -6.42 -6.29 9.11
N LYS A 212 -6.83 -6.91 10.22
CA LYS A 212 -8.06 -7.70 10.29
C LYS A 212 -9.33 -6.94 9.86
N GLN A 213 -9.35 -5.62 10.03
CA GLN A 213 -10.47 -4.79 9.63
C GLN A 213 -10.70 -4.81 8.13
N TRP A 214 -9.62 -4.86 7.33
CA TRP A 214 -9.69 -4.98 5.87
C TRP A 214 -10.18 -6.32 5.39
N ARG A 215 -10.05 -7.38 6.19
CA ARG A 215 -10.45 -8.75 5.86
C ARG A 215 -11.90 -9.07 6.24
N THR A 216 -12.65 -8.08 6.72
CA THR A 216 -14.10 -8.17 6.94
C THR A 216 -14.85 -7.99 5.61
N PRO A 217 -16.12 -8.42 5.50
CA PRO A 217 -16.93 -8.18 4.29
C PRO A 217 -16.97 -6.69 3.89
N LYS A 218 -17.12 -5.78 4.85
CA LYS A 218 -17.12 -4.32 4.63
C LYS A 218 -15.74 -3.83 4.16
N GLY A 219 -14.65 -4.38 4.72
CA GLY A 219 -13.28 -4.08 4.32
C GLY A 219 -12.97 -4.53 2.90
N ILE A 220 -13.39 -5.73 2.53
CA ILE A 220 -13.24 -6.27 1.16
C ILE A 220 -14.07 -5.46 0.16
N GLN A 221 -15.28 -5.07 0.53
CA GLN A 221 -16.11 -4.20 -0.32
C GLN A 221 -15.44 -2.84 -0.59
N LEU A 222 -14.72 -2.27 0.39
CA LEU A 222 -14.07 -0.97 0.28
C LEU A 222 -12.69 -1.03 -0.41
N GLY A 223 -11.86 -2.04 -0.09
CA GLY A 223 -10.45 -2.13 -0.52
C GLY A 223 -10.08 -3.45 -1.19
N GLY A 224 -11.05 -4.31 -1.47
CA GLY A 224 -10.83 -5.59 -2.15
C GLY A 224 -10.76 -5.48 -3.67
N PRO A 225 -10.53 -6.61 -4.36
CA PRO A 225 -10.22 -6.63 -5.79
C PRO A 225 -11.33 -6.07 -6.69
N GLU A 226 -12.59 -6.32 -6.38
CA GLU A 226 -13.72 -5.82 -7.18
C GLU A 226 -13.75 -4.29 -7.26
N LYS A 227 -13.30 -3.60 -6.22
CA LYS A 227 -13.23 -2.14 -6.17
C LYS A 227 -12.30 -1.56 -7.24
N PHE A 228 -11.34 -2.36 -7.69
CA PHE A 228 -10.35 -2.01 -8.71
C PHE A 228 -10.63 -2.64 -10.07
N GLY A 229 -11.75 -3.37 -10.21
CA GLY A 229 -12.19 -3.99 -11.46
C GLY A 229 -11.53 -5.36 -11.74
N TYR A 230 -10.89 -5.98 -10.75
CA TYR A 230 -10.35 -7.33 -10.89
C TYR A 230 -11.49 -8.38 -10.81
N LYS A 231 -11.32 -9.45 -11.59
CA LYS A 231 -12.26 -10.60 -11.60
C LYS A 231 -11.95 -11.62 -10.50
N GLU A 232 -10.74 -11.58 -9.98
CA GLU A 232 -10.26 -12.44 -8.92
C GLU A 232 -11.00 -12.12 -7.62
N ARG A 233 -11.42 -13.16 -6.90
CA ARG A 233 -11.99 -13.01 -5.56
C ARG A 233 -10.86 -12.88 -4.54
N TYR A 234 -11.10 -12.12 -3.48
CA TYR A 234 -10.17 -12.08 -2.36
C TYR A 234 -10.04 -13.45 -1.70
N ILE A 235 -8.82 -13.91 -1.60
CA ILE A 235 -8.40 -15.07 -0.82
C ILE A 235 -7.23 -14.61 0.05
N PRO A 236 -7.25 -14.88 1.37
CA PRO A 236 -6.14 -14.52 2.26
C PRO A 236 -4.81 -15.05 1.73
N ILE A 237 -3.77 -14.20 1.80
CA ILE A 237 -2.45 -14.52 1.23
C ILE A 237 -1.86 -15.81 1.81
N GLU A 238 -2.12 -16.09 3.07
CA GLU A 238 -1.71 -17.33 3.72
C GLU A 238 -2.44 -18.57 3.19
N GLU A 239 -3.61 -18.41 2.59
CA GLU A 239 -4.35 -19.49 1.95
C GLU A 239 -3.88 -19.70 0.51
N LEU A 240 -3.64 -18.60 -0.22
CA LEU A 240 -3.07 -18.67 -1.57
C LEU A 240 -1.68 -19.35 -1.61
N ASN A 241 -0.94 -19.28 -0.50
CA ASN A 241 0.43 -19.79 -0.43
C ASN A 241 0.59 -21.00 0.51
N LYS A 242 -0.49 -21.69 0.89
CA LYS A 242 -0.45 -22.93 1.68
C LYS A 242 0.04 -24.17 0.91
N GLN A 243 0.20 -24.05 -0.41
CA GLN A 243 0.64 -25.16 -1.28
C GLN A 243 2.03 -24.83 -1.85
N GLY A 244 3.04 -24.83 -1.01
CA GLY A 244 4.43 -24.71 -1.34
C GLY A 244 5.28 -25.52 -0.38
#